data_c0933babaf3967c0a64375faa4bf9897
#
_entry.id   c0933babaf3967c0a64375faa4bf9897
#
_cell.length_a   1.000
_cell.length_b   1.000
_cell.length_c   1.000
_cell.angle_alpha   90.00
_cell.angle_beta   90.00
_cell.angle_gamma   90.00
#
_symmetry.space_group_name_H-M   'P 1'
#
loop_
_entity.id
_entity.type
_entity.pdbx_description
1 polymer ?
#
loop_
_entity_poly.entity_id
_entity_poly.type
_entity_poly.pdbx_seq_one_letter_code
_entity_poly.pdbx_strand_id
1 'polypeptide(L)'
;VEGFHERRFKYSQYVCVSPDATYIPLRRGTVEREAVNATIGIRSDGGKEVLDYSIAPTENGAAWSELLQGLRARGIKDIQLFIADGLVGLQSAIEANYPQAKFQRCWVQAERNLLGYIRKNDRREIITDFKAIRQAENLQAAKERLAAFNAKWESSYKRRIKNLVQMEELFTFFSFPTAIRQTIYSTNLIESFNKSLKKMVRRKEQFPNEGALDRFIMTQVMEYNDKFENRAHRGFKDCHDTLNSMF
;
A
#
# COMPACT_ATOMS: atom_id res chain seq x y z
N VAL A 1 22.25 -6.47 -9.40
CA VAL A 1 20.99 -5.75 -9.64
C VAL A 1 20.11 -6.51 -10.62
N GLU A 2 20.64 -6.81 -11.83
CA GLU A 2 19.88 -7.55 -12.86
C GLU A 2 19.29 -8.85 -12.33
N GLY A 3 20.07 -9.67 -11.63
CA GLY A 3 19.57 -10.92 -11.05
C GLY A 3 18.42 -10.75 -10.04
N PHE A 4 18.26 -9.59 -9.40
CA PHE A 4 17.12 -9.33 -8.52
C PHE A 4 15.83 -9.12 -9.34
N HIS A 5 15.87 -8.31 -10.37
CA HIS A 5 14.72 -8.00 -11.21
C HIS A 5 14.32 -9.15 -12.14
N GLU A 6 15.22 -10.13 -12.35
CA GLU A 6 14.97 -11.31 -13.20
C GLU A 6 14.63 -12.57 -12.39
N ARG A 7 14.79 -12.52 -11.05
CA ARG A 7 14.58 -13.71 -10.20
C ARG A 7 13.17 -14.26 -10.33
N ARG A 8 13.04 -15.56 -10.38
CA ARG A 8 11.75 -16.23 -10.21
C ARG A 8 11.35 -16.22 -8.74
N PHE A 9 10.09 -15.95 -8.48
CA PHE A 9 9.57 -15.98 -7.12
C PHE A 9 9.44 -17.41 -6.62
N LYS A 10 9.83 -17.62 -5.36
CA LYS A 10 9.66 -18.91 -4.67
C LYS A 10 8.17 -19.19 -4.40
N TYR A 11 7.39 -18.15 -4.18
CA TYR A 11 5.97 -18.19 -3.85
C TYR A 11 5.15 -17.54 -4.96
N SER A 12 4.02 -18.17 -5.32
CA SER A 12 3.14 -17.69 -6.39
C SER A 12 1.89 -16.96 -5.88
N GLN A 13 1.65 -16.99 -4.56
CA GLN A 13 0.43 -16.50 -3.93
C GLN A 13 0.73 -15.53 -2.78
N TYR A 14 0.04 -14.39 -2.77
CA TYR A 14 0.16 -13.38 -1.71
C TYR A 14 -1.24 -12.94 -1.26
N VAL A 15 -1.46 -12.91 0.06
CA VAL A 15 -2.73 -12.43 0.63
C VAL A 15 -2.90 -10.95 0.37
N CYS A 16 -1.86 -10.16 0.58
CA CYS A 16 -1.92 -8.75 0.24
C CYS A 16 -0.60 -8.23 -0.31
N VAL A 17 -0.71 -7.27 -1.21
CA VAL A 17 0.41 -6.50 -1.77
C VAL A 17 0.13 -5.02 -1.57
N SER A 18 1.12 -4.30 -1.06
CA SER A 18 1.08 -2.85 -0.88
C SER A 18 2.06 -2.19 -1.84
N PRO A 19 1.61 -1.59 -2.94
CA PRO A 19 2.39 -0.70 -3.78
C PRO A 19 2.40 0.72 -3.21
N ASP A 20 3.55 1.40 -3.28
CA ASP A 20 3.69 2.82 -2.95
C ASP A 20 4.93 3.40 -3.59
N ALA A 21 4.92 4.70 -3.90
CA ALA A 21 6.05 5.40 -4.48
C ALA A 21 6.69 6.36 -3.48
N THR A 22 8.01 6.47 -3.59
CA THR A 22 8.76 7.47 -2.84
C THR A 22 9.73 8.21 -3.75
N TYR A 23 9.92 9.52 -3.52
CA TYR A 23 10.79 10.35 -4.34
C TYR A 23 12.16 10.51 -3.71
N ILE A 24 13.21 10.22 -4.50
CA ILE A 24 14.61 10.25 -4.08
C ILE A 24 15.39 11.20 -5.00
N PRO A 25 16.28 12.07 -4.45
CA PRO A 25 17.12 12.94 -5.26
C PRO A 25 18.12 12.15 -6.10
N LEU A 26 18.14 12.39 -7.40
CA LEU A 26 19.05 11.79 -8.37
C LEU A 26 19.66 12.89 -9.25
N ARG A 27 20.97 12.83 -9.52
CA ARG A 27 21.64 13.75 -10.40
C ARG A 27 21.65 13.24 -11.85
N ARG A 28 20.93 13.95 -12.74
CA ARG A 28 20.94 13.75 -14.21
C ARG A 28 21.24 15.09 -14.89
N GLY A 29 22.46 15.63 -14.69
CA GLY A 29 22.78 17.00 -15.11
C GLY A 29 22.37 18.01 -14.01
N THR A 30 21.09 18.15 -13.72
CA THR A 30 20.51 18.82 -12.54
C THR A 30 20.12 17.80 -11.49
N VAL A 31 19.85 18.24 -10.26
CA VAL A 31 19.31 17.36 -9.21
C VAL A 31 17.80 17.34 -9.32
N GLU A 32 17.25 16.20 -9.73
CA GLU A 32 15.82 15.95 -9.84
C GLU A 32 15.38 14.91 -8.83
N ARG A 33 14.07 14.75 -8.66
CA ARG A 33 13.51 13.71 -7.80
C ARG A 33 12.89 12.63 -8.65
N GLU A 34 13.46 11.45 -8.58
CA GLU A 34 12.92 10.26 -9.25
C GLU A 34 11.96 9.52 -8.34
N ALA A 35 10.88 9.00 -8.91
CA ALA A 35 9.98 8.11 -8.22
C ALA A 35 10.60 6.71 -8.12
N VAL A 36 10.68 6.19 -6.91
CA VAL A 36 10.97 4.78 -6.64
C VAL A 36 9.65 4.11 -6.29
N ASN A 37 9.10 3.40 -7.25
CA ASN A 37 7.90 2.58 -7.07
C ASN A 37 8.32 1.25 -6.45
N ALA A 38 7.72 0.85 -5.34
CA ALA A 38 8.04 -0.41 -4.66
C ALA A 38 6.78 -1.17 -4.28
N THR A 39 6.89 -2.50 -4.18
CA THR A 39 5.79 -3.38 -3.76
C THR A 39 6.26 -4.29 -2.64
N ILE A 40 5.47 -4.38 -1.56
CA ILE A 40 5.69 -5.35 -0.48
C ILE A 40 4.51 -6.32 -0.44
N GLY A 41 4.81 -7.63 -0.46
CA GLY A 41 3.83 -8.69 -0.34
C GLY A 41 3.86 -9.37 1.03
N ILE A 42 2.69 -9.82 1.50
CA ILE A 42 2.55 -10.69 2.68
C ILE A 42 1.83 -11.97 2.26
N ARG A 43 2.43 -13.11 2.59
CA ARG A 43 1.87 -14.44 2.36
C ARG A 43 0.89 -14.85 3.47
N SER A 44 0.18 -15.96 3.27
CA SER A 44 -0.76 -16.52 4.24
C SER A 44 -0.09 -16.96 5.56
N ASP A 45 1.19 -17.36 5.51
CA ASP A 45 2.00 -17.70 6.70
C ASP A 45 2.50 -16.46 7.46
N GLY A 46 2.23 -15.25 6.93
CA GLY A 46 2.67 -13.97 7.47
C GLY A 46 4.09 -13.57 7.06
N GLY A 47 4.78 -14.38 6.27
CA GLY A 47 6.06 -14.01 5.68
C GLY A 47 5.90 -12.82 4.73
N LYS A 48 6.80 -11.86 4.81
CA LYS A 48 6.74 -10.64 4.01
C LYS A 48 8.05 -10.33 3.35
N GLU A 49 7.97 -9.78 2.15
CA GLU A 49 9.13 -9.39 1.37
C GLU A 49 8.83 -8.21 0.44
N VAL A 50 9.84 -7.42 0.10
CA VAL A 50 9.78 -6.51 -1.04
C VAL A 50 9.85 -7.38 -2.29
N LEU A 51 8.79 -7.33 -3.09
CA LEU A 51 8.65 -8.14 -4.29
C LEU A 51 9.50 -7.57 -5.42
N ASP A 52 9.34 -6.27 -5.67
CA ASP A 52 10.10 -5.56 -6.68
C ASP A 52 10.04 -4.04 -6.47
N TYR A 53 10.89 -3.34 -7.22
CA TYR A 53 10.86 -1.89 -7.33
C TYR A 53 11.24 -1.45 -8.74
N SER A 54 10.88 -0.22 -9.10
CA SER A 54 11.33 0.44 -10.33
C SER A 54 11.68 1.90 -10.06
N ILE A 55 12.57 2.46 -10.86
CA ILE A 55 12.94 3.87 -10.83
C ILE A 55 12.36 4.52 -12.07
N ALA A 56 11.61 5.60 -11.90
CA ALA A 56 10.99 6.33 -12.98
C ALA A 56 11.05 7.85 -12.71
N PRO A 57 11.05 8.70 -13.73
CA PRO A 57 11.03 10.16 -13.54
C PRO A 57 9.85 10.64 -12.70
N THR A 58 8.71 9.99 -12.87
CA THR A 58 7.48 10.28 -12.11
C THR A 58 6.70 9.00 -11.86
N GLU A 59 5.92 8.98 -10.77
CA GLU A 59 4.93 7.96 -10.54
C GLU A 59 3.81 8.07 -11.58
N ASN A 60 3.56 7.00 -12.34
CA ASN A 60 2.51 6.95 -13.35
C ASN A 60 1.99 5.52 -13.57
N GLY A 61 0.83 5.40 -14.25
CA GLY A 61 0.18 4.11 -14.48
C GLY A 61 0.99 3.14 -15.35
N ALA A 62 1.79 3.65 -16.30
CA ALA A 62 2.61 2.80 -17.16
C ALA A 62 3.74 2.12 -16.35
N ALA A 63 4.45 2.87 -15.50
CA ALA A 63 5.48 2.33 -14.63
C ALA A 63 4.91 1.27 -13.66
N TRP A 64 3.71 1.50 -13.12
CA TRP A 64 3.02 0.52 -12.29
C TRP A 64 2.61 -0.72 -13.10
N SER A 65 2.09 -0.55 -14.31
CA SER A 65 1.70 -1.68 -15.16
C SER A 65 2.90 -2.56 -15.51
N GLU A 66 4.03 -1.97 -15.88
CA GLU A 66 5.27 -2.68 -16.17
C GLU A 66 5.77 -3.47 -14.95
N LEU A 67 5.80 -2.85 -13.77
CA LEU A 67 6.20 -3.50 -12.53
C LEU A 67 5.29 -4.70 -12.22
N LEU A 68 3.97 -4.54 -12.29
CA LEU A 68 3.01 -5.61 -12.00
C LEU A 68 3.05 -6.74 -13.03
N GLN A 69 3.25 -6.42 -14.32
CA GLN A 69 3.49 -7.43 -15.38
C GLN A 69 4.76 -8.24 -15.08
N GLY A 70 5.83 -7.56 -14.65
CA GLY A 70 7.07 -8.20 -14.23
C GLY A 70 6.87 -9.18 -13.06
N LEU A 71 6.07 -8.83 -12.06
CA LEU A 71 5.73 -9.74 -10.96
C LEU A 71 5.03 -11.01 -11.47
N ARG A 72 4.05 -10.84 -12.36
CA ARG A 72 3.28 -11.94 -12.93
C ARG A 72 4.13 -12.85 -13.81
N ALA A 73 4.97 -12.28 -14.68
CA ALA A 73 5.88 -13.02 -15.58
C ALA A 73 6.90 -13.86 -14.82
N ARG A 74 7.32 -13.40 -13.63
CA ARG A 74 8.28 -14.09 -12.77
C ARG A 74 7.66 -15.07 -11.78
N GLY A 75 6.34 -15.26 -11.80
CA GLY A 75 5.66 -16.35 -11.10
C GLY A 75 4.67 -16.00 -10.03
N ILE A 76 4.41 -14.72 -9.73
CA ILE A 76 3.30 -14.33 -8.83
C ILE A 76 2.00 -14.41 -9.61
N LYS A 77 1.20 -15.43 -9.32
CA LYS A 77 -0.05 -15.73 -10.06
C LYS A 77 -1.26 -15.08 -9.41
N ASP A 78 -1.36 -15.18 -8.08
CA ASP A 78 -2.55 -14.82 -7.33
C ASP A 78 -2.22 -13.84 -6.20
N ILE A 79 -2.93 -12.72 -6.21
CA ILE A 79 -2.92 -11.71 -5.15
C ILE A 79 -4.38 -11.49 -4.75
N GLN A 80 -4.72 -11.71 -3.48
CA GLN A 80 -6.10 -11.55 -3.02
C GLN A 80 -6.48 -10.08 -2.83
N LEU A 81 -5.53 -9.23 -2.38
CA LEU A 81 -5.79 -7.85 -2.01
C LEU A 81 -4.62 -6.93 -2.37
N PHE A 82 -4.91 -5.84 -3.06
CA PHE A 82 -4.01 -4.69 -3.14
C PHE A 82 -4.45 -3.61 -2.16
N ILE A 83 -3.47 -2.99 -1.48
CA ILE A 83 -3.70 -1.92 -0.51
C ILE A 83 -2.94 -0.69 -0.96
N ALA A 84 -3.63 0.37 -1.38
CA ALA A 84 -3.00 1.59 -1.90
C ALA A 84 -3.77 2.87 -1.54
N ASP A 85 -3.21 4.01 -1.89
CA ASP A 85 -3.80 5.34 -1.62
C ASP A 85 -4.94 5.71 -2.58
N GLY A 86 -5.12 4.96 -3.67
CA GLY A 86 -6.16 5.16 -4.66
C GLY A 86 -5.76 6.09 -5.81
N LEU A 87 -4.48 6.10 -6.18
CA LEU A 87 -4.02 6.69 -7.43
C LEU A 87 -4.66 5.96 -8.61
N VAL A 88 -5.39 6.70 -9.47
CA VAL A 88 -6.17 6.12 -10.58
C VAL A 88 -5.31 5.27 -11.51
N GLY A 89 -4.11 5.74 -11.88
CA GLY A 89 -3.22 4.99 -12.76
C GLY A 89 -2.73 3.66 -12.14
N LEU A 90 -2.54 3.61 -10.84
CA LEU A 90 -2.19 2.38 -10.12
C LEU A 90 -3.37 1.41 -10.05
N GLN A 91 -4.58 1.90 -9.77
CA GLN A 91 -5.77 1.06 -9.72
C GLN A 91 -6.03 0.41 -11.08
N SER A 92 -5.97 1.17 -12.18
CA SER A 92 -6.10 0.63 -13.54
C SER A 92 -5.03 -0.41 -13.88
N ALA A 93 -3.77 -0.20 -13.44
CA ALA A 93 -2.71 -1.17 -13.62
C ALA A 93 -2.97 -2.47 -12.84
N ILE A 94 -3.51 -2.38 -11.63
CA ILE A 94 -3.91 -3.55 -10.82
C ILE A 94 -5.02 -4.33 -11.52
N GLU A 95 -6.09 -3.65 -11.94
CA GLU A 95 -7.23 -4.27 -12.62
C GLU A 95 -6.81 -4.99 -13.91
N ALA A 96 -5.90 -4.39 -14.68
CA ALA A 96 -5.39 -4.98 -15.92
C ALA A 96 -4.52 -6.23 -15.69
N ASN A 97 -3.71 -6.26 -14.63
CA ASN A 97 -2.73 -7.33 -14.39
C ASN A 97 -3.23 -8.42 -13.42
N TYR A 98 -4.07 -8.05 -12.45
CA TYR A 98 -4.63 -8.94 -11.43
C TYR A 98 -6.15 -8.70 -11.28
N PRO A 99 -6.97 -9.01 -12.29
CA PRO A 99 -8.40 -8.68 -12.33
C PRO A 99 -9.24 -9.36 -11.23
N GLN A 100 -8.72 -10.44 -10.62
CA GLN A 100 -9.40 -11.13 -9.52
C GLN A 100 -9.04 -10.57 -8.14
N ALA A 101 -8.01 -9.73 -8.06
CA ALA A 101 -7.59 -9.12 -6.81
C ALA A 101 -8.60 -8.06 -6.34
N LYS A 102 -8.89 -8.08 -5.04
CA LYS A 102 -9.65 -7.00 -4.41
C LYS A 102 -8.75 -5.78 -4.23
N PHE A 103 -9.37 -4.61 -4.12
CA PHE A 103 -8.68 -3.36 -3.84
C PHE A 103 -9.15 -2.78 -2.50
N GLN A 104 -8.21 -2.42 -1.65
CA GLN A 104 -8.43 -1.71 -0.39
C GLN A 104 -7.80 -0.33 -0.47
N ARG A 105 -8.61 0.70 -0.38
CA ARG A 105 -8.11 2.07 -0.24
C ARG A 105 -7.59 2.30 1.18
N CYS A 106 -6.42 2.90 1.30
CA CYS A 106 -5.77 3.14 2.58
C CYS A 106 -6.59 4.11 3.46
N TRP A 107 -7.06 3.64 4.62
CA TRP A 107 -7.79 4.45 5.60
C TRP A 107 -6.98 5.62 6.14
N VAL A 108 -5.68 5.44 6.32
CA VAL A 108 -4.80 6.50 6.84
C VAL A 108 -4.65 7.64 5.84
N GLN A 109 -4.53 7.32 4.55
CA GLN A 109 -4.50 8.34 3.50
C GLN A 109 -5.86 9.02 3.31
N ALA A 110 -6.96 8.27 3.39
CA ALA A 110 -8.31 8.84 3.36
C ALA A 110 -8.53 9.81 4.54
N GLU A 111 -8.09 9.46 5.76
CA GLU A 111 -8.12 10.33 6.94
C GLU A 111 -7.27 11.60 6.72
N ARG A 112 -6.03 11.47 6.23
CA ARG A 112 -5.15 12.61 5.94
C ARG A 112 -5.77 13.55 4.90
N ASN A 113 -6.34 12.99 3.84
CA ASN A 113 -7.00 13.75 2.79
C ASN A 113 -8.25 14.48 3.31
N LEU A 114 -9.05 13.82 4.15
CA LEU A 114 -10.20 14.45 4.81
C LEU A 114 -9.74 15.66 5.65
N LEU A 115 -8.75 15.46 6.51
CA LEU A 115 -8.25 16.49 7.42
C LEU A 115 -7.66 17.72 6.75
N GLY A 116 -7.12 17.58 5.54
CA GLY A 116 -6.61 18.72 4.76
C GLY A 116 -7.64 19.82 4.52
N TYR A 117 -8.93 19.50 4.62
CA TYR A 117 -10.04 20.40 4.31
C TYR A 117 -10.92 20.73 5.52
N ILE A 118 -10.60 20.20 6.71
CA ILE A 118 -11.37 20.37 7.93
C ILE A 118 -10.81 21.53 8.77
N ARG A 119 -11.70 22.36 9.30
CA ARG A 119 -11.34 23.44 10.24
C ARG A 119 -10.66 22.85 11.48
N LYS A 120 -9.67 23.55 12.02
CA LYS A 120 -8.87 23.06 13.17
C LYS A 120 -9.73 22.62 14.35
N ASN A 121 -10.79 23.35 14.64
CA ASN A 121 -11.68 23.09 15.78
C ASN A 121 -12.45 21.75 15.63
N ASP A 122 -12.81 21.39 14.40
CA ASP A 122 -13.62 20.19 14.13
C ASP A 122 -12.76 18.92 13.94
N ARG A 123 -11.44 19.08 13.74
CA ARG A 123 -10.53 17.95 13.40
C ARG A 123 -10.56 16.82 14.41
N ARG A 124 -10.56 17.15 15.70
CA ARG A 124 -10.52 16.12 16.76
C ARG A 124 -11.77 15.26 16.73
N GLU A 125 -12.93 15.89 16.60
CA GLU A 125 -14.21 15.21 16.63
C GLU A 125 -14.45 14.40 15.36
N ILE A 126 -14.21 14.99 14.18
CA ILE A 126 -14.39 14.29 12.90
C ILE A 126 -13.45 13.10 12.74
N ILE A 127 -12.20 13.19 13.26
CA ILE A 127 -11.29 12.03 13.28
C ILE A 127 -11.81 10.92 14.17
N THR A 128 -12.33 11.27 15.34
CA THR A 128 -12.88 10.28 16.28
C THR A 128 -14.06 9.54 15.65
N ASP A 129 -14.98 10.28 15.05
CA ASP A 129 -16.12 9.70 14.35
C ASP A 129 -15.70 8.85 13.14
N PHE A 130 -14.72 9.32 12.36
CA PHE A 130 -14.21 8.59 11.21
C PHE A 130 -13.49 7.30 11.60
N LYS A 131 -12.70 7.32 12.67
CA LYS A 131 -12.04 6.12 13.20
C LYS A 131 -13.04 5.10 13.73
N ALA A 132 -14.14 5.54 14.32
CA ALA A 132 -15.19 4.66 14.79
C ALA A 132 -15.80 3.80 13.67
N ILE A 133 -15.89 4.33 12.42
CA ILE A 133 -16.37 3.57 11.27
C ILE A 133 -15.47 2.35 11.02
N ARG A 134 -14.14 2.58 10.93
CA ARG A 134 -13.17 1.51 10.71
C ARG A 134 -13.08 0.49 11.84
N GLN A 135 -13.35 0.94 13.07
CA GLN A 135 -13.30 0.12 14.29
C GLN A 135 -14.59 -0.66 14.53
N ALA A 136 -15.53 -0.62 13.60
CA ALA A 136 -16.74 -1.41 13.68
C ALA A 136 -16.43 -2.91 13.67
N GLU A 137 -17.23 -3.69 14.35
CA GLU A 137 -17.09 -5.16 14.45
C GLU A 137 -17.33 -5.88 13.12
N ASN A 138 -18.22 -5.35 12.30
CA ASN A 138 -18.57 -5.89 10.99
C ASN A 138 -18.94 -4.79 10.00
N LEU A 139 -19.12 -5.18 8.72
CA LEU A 139 -19.43 -4.27 7.64
C LEU A 139 -20.76 -3.54 7.84
N GLN A 140 -21.79 -4.21 8.40
CA GLN A 140 -23.08 -3.59 8.62
C GLN A 140 -22.97 -2.46 9.64
N ALA A 141 -22.35 -2.72 10.79
CA ALA A 141 -22.09 -1.70 11.82
C ALA A 141 -21.22 -0.55 11.28
N ALA A 142 -20.24 -0.84 10.38
CA ALA A 142 -19.45 0.19 9.73
C ALA A 142 -20.29 1.09 8.84
N LYS A 143 -21.21 0.53 8.06
CA LYS A 143 -22.14 1.28 7.20
C LYS A 143 -23.09 2.16 8.01
N GLU A 144 -23.59 1.67 9.13
CA GLU A 144 -24.43 2.44 10.05
C GLU A 144 -23.68 3.64 10.66
N ARG A 145 -22.44 3.41 11.10
CA ARG A 145 -21.55 4.50 11.58
C ARG A 145 -21.21 5.50 10.48
N LEU A 146 -21.01 5.04 9.24
CA LEU A 146 -20.80 5.92 8.09
C LEU A 146 -22.03 6.81 7.82
N ALA A 147 -23.24 6.23 7.89
CA ALA A 147 -24.47 6.99 7.74
C ALA A 147 -24.62 8.07 8.84
N ALA A 148 -24.35 7.73 10.08
CA ALA A 148 -24.35 8.68 11.21
C ALA A 148 -23.28 9.77 11.04
N PHE A 149 -22.07 9.41 10.59
CA PHE A 149 -20.99 10.33 10.26
C PHE A 149 -21.42 11.30 9.14
N ASN A 150 -22.04 10.79 8.07
CA ASN A 150 -22.56 11.59 6.98
C ASN A 150 -23.61 12.59 7.48
N ALA A 151 -24.64 12.11 8.19
CA ALA A 151 -25.71 12.96 8.73
C ALA A 151 -25.18 14.10 9.61
N LYS A 152 -24.13 13.84 10.41
CA LYS A 152 -23.52 14.84 11.29
C LYS A 152 -22.69 15.88 10.55
N TRP A 153 -21.90 15.48 9.54
CA TRP A 153 -20.87 16.32 8.96
C TRP A 153 -21.18 16.84 7.54
N GLU A 154 -22.18 16.29 6.83
CA GLU A 154 -22.50 16.66 5.45
C GLU A 154 -22.85 18.15 5.33
N SER A 155 -23.59 18.74 6.27
CA SER A 155 -23.97 20.16 6.22
C SER A 155 -22.75 21.08 6.23
N SER A 156 -21.70 20.73 6.99
CA SER A 156 -20.50 21.53 7.15
C SER A 156 -19.44 21.28 6.07
N TYR A 157 -19.37 20.05 5.52
CA TYR A 157 -18.30 19.60 4.61
C TYR A 157 -18.83 18.79 3.41
N LYS A 158 -19.97 19.18 2.84
CA LYS A 158 -20.76 18.45 1.83
C LYS A 158 -19.93 17.74 0.77
N ARG A 159 -19.06 18.46 0.05
CA ARG A 159 -18.28 17.88 -1.06
C ARG A 159 -17.34 16.76 -0.58
N ARG A 160 -16.73 16.94 0.60
CA ARG A 160 -15.73 16.00 1.13
C ARG A 160 -16.37 14.73 1.69
N ILE A 161 -17.45 14.91 2.41
CA ILE A 161 -18.20 13.80 2.99
C ILE A 161 -18.84 12.98 1.87
N LYS A 162 -19.46 13.62 0.87
CA LYS A 162 -20.03 12.92 -0.28
C LYS A 162 -19.01 12.04 -1.01
N ASN A 163 -17.81 12.57 -1.28
CA ASN A 163 -16.75 11.80 -1.92
C ASN A 163 -16.32 10.59 -1.08
N LEU A 164 -16.21 10.77 0.24
CA LEU A 164 -15.81 9.70 1.16
C LEU A 164 -16.82 8.57 1.22
N VAL A 165 -18.12 8.91 1.29
CA VAL A 165 -19.23 7.95 1.36
C VAL A 165 -19.31 7.06 0.11
N GLN A 166 -18.83 7.56 -1.04
CA GLN A 166 -18.81 6.82 -2.30
C GLN A 166 -17.60 5.87 -2.45
N MET A 167 -16.64 5.89 -1.51
CA MET A 167 -15.43 5.05 -1.57
C MET A 167 -15.70 3.66 -0.95
N GLU A 168 -16.38 2.79 -1.70
CA GLU A 168 -16.67 1.42 -1.23
C GLU A 168 -15.41 0.62 -0.93
N GLU A 169 -14.31 0.89 -1.62
CA GLU A 169 -13.01 0.23 -1.44
C GLU A 169 -12.39 0.49 -0.05
N LEU A 170 -12.91 1.42 0.73
CA LEU A 170 -12.52 1.59 2.13
C LEU A 170 -12.95 0.41 3.00
N PHE A 171 -13.95 -0.34 2.62
CA PHE A 171 -14.57 -1.41 3.41
C PHE A 171 -14.13 -2.82 3.01
N THR A 172 -13.30 -2.96 1.97
CA THR A 172 -12.87 -4.26 1.46
C THR A 172 -12.22 -5.14 2.52
N PHE A 173 -11.48 -4.55 3.47
CA PHE A 173 -10.81 -5.27 4.55
C PHE A 173 -11.77 -6.06 5.47
N PHE A 174 -13.06 -5.69 5.52
CA PHE A 174 -14.06 -6.45 6.29
C PHE A 174 -14.32 -7.85 5.72
N SER A 175 -14.01 -8.09 4.44
CA SER A 175 -14.11 -9.41 3.82
C SER A 175 -12.98 -10.37 4.19
N PHE A 176 -12.03 -9.93 5.03
CA PHE A 176 -10.91 -10.72 5.52
C PHE A 176 -11.04 -11.03 7.02
N PRO A 177 -10.33 -12.08 7.51
CA PRO A 177 -10.33 -12.44 8.91
C PRO A 177 -9.96 -11.27 9.83
N THR A 178 -10.65 -11.17 10.96
CA THR A 178 -10.48 -10.07 11.93
C THR A 178 -9.02 -9.94 12.41
N ALA A 179 -8.31 -11.06 12.53
CA ALA A 179 -6.92 -11.10 13.00
C ALA A 179 -5.96 -10.25 12.15
N ILE A 180 -6.22 -10.11 10.84
CA ILE A 180 -5.34 -9.36 9.92
C ILE A 180 -5.89 -7.97 9.54
N ARG A 181 -7.13 -7.65 9.86
CA ARG A 181 -7.77 -6.37 9.44
C ARG A 181 -6.96 -5.15 9.82
N GLN A 182 -6.32 -5.17 11.00
CA GLN A 182 -5.47 -4.08 11.47
C GLN A 182 -4.23 -3.85 10.58
N THR A 183 -3.77 -4.87 9.90
CA THR A 183 -2.65 -4.78 8.96
C THR A 183 -3.09 -4.28 7.59
N ILE A 184 -4.23 -4.77 7.10
CA ILE A 184 -4.62 -4.61 5.69
C ILE A 184 -5.49 -3.39 5.39
N TYR A 185 -5.94 -2.62 6.38
CA TYR A 185 -6.70 -1.39 6.11
C TYR A 185 -5.81 -0.19 5.72
N SER A 186 -4.49 -0.32 5.82
CA SER A 186 -3.56 0.79 5.57
C SER A 186 -2.27 0.35 4.88
N THR A 187 -1.60 1.31 4.24
CA THR A 187 -0.29 1.16 3.61
C THR A 187 0.89 1.34 4.59
N ASN A 188 0.66 1.27 5.89
CA ASN A 188 1.68 1.51 6.92
C ASN A 188 2.95 0.67 6.75
N LEU A 189 2.81 -0.56 6.21
CA LEU A 189 3.94 -1.46 5.98
C LEU A 189 4.93 -0.86 4.96
N ILE A 190 4.43 -0.52 3.78
CA ILE A 190 5.25 0.06 2.71
C ILE A 190 5.67 1.50 3.05
N GLU A 191 4.82 2.29 3.72
CA GLU A 191 5.21 3.63 4.22
C GLU A 191 6.40 3.53 5.19
N SER A 192 6.44 2.51 6.06
CA SER A 192 7.56 2.27 6.99
C SER A 192 8.85 1.93 6.25
N PHE A 193 8.78 1.09 5.21
CA PHE A 193 9.92 0.80 4.34
C PHE A 193 10.41 2.06 3.63
N ASN A 194 9.52 2.80 2.98
CA ASN A 194 9.84 4.05 2.28
C ASN A 194 10.45 5.11 3.21
N LYS A 195 9.96 5.19 4.45
CA LYS A 195 10.53 6.07 5.48
C LYS A 195 11.95 5.66 5.85
N SER A 196 12.21 4.36 6.00
CA SER A 196 13.56 3.83 6.25
C SER A 196 14.49 4.14 5.08
N LEU A 197 14.05 3.87 3.85
CA LEU A 197 14.79 4.18 2.64
C LEU A 197 15.17 5.67 2.56
N LYS A 198 14.20 6.57 2.77
CA LYS A 198 14.46 8.03 2.83
C LYS A 198 15.46 8.43 3.91
N LYS A 199 15.40 7.79 5.09
CA LYS A 199 16.36 8.06 6.17
C LYS A 199 17.78 7.69 5.77
N MET A 200 17.96 6.58 5.07
CA MET A 200 19.28 6.13 4.59
C MET A 200 19.80 7.01 3.44
N VAL A 201 18.89 7.42 2.52
CA VAL A 201 19.20 8.35 1.43
C VAL A 201 19.73 9.70 1.97
N ARG A 202 19.11 10.26 3.00
CA ARG A 202 19.54 11.55 3.60
C ARG A 202 21.01 11.54 4.07
N ARG A 203 21.58 10.38 4.39
CA ARG A 203 22.98 10.24 4.77
C ARG A 203 23.94 10.30 3.58
N LYS A 204 23.42 10.14 2.35
CA LYS A 204 24.19 10.13 1.11
C LYS A 204 24.01 11.41 0.28
N GLU A 205 23.16 12.34 0.76
CA GLU A 205 22.80 13.61 0.13
C GLU A 205 22.16 13.43 -1.26
N GLN A 206 22.88 12.87 -2.24
CA GLN A 206 22.40 12.61 -3.60
C GLN A 206 23.12 11.42 -4.23
N PHE A 207 22.53 10.87 -5.29
CA PHE A 207 23.15 9.83 -6.10
C PHE A 207 23.70 10.43 -7.41
N PRO A 208 24.92 10.04 -7.82
CA PRO A 208 25.56 10.60 -9.01
C PRO A 208 24.92 10.13 -10.32
N ASN A 209 24.28 8.96 -10.32
CA ASN A 209 23.60 8.38 -11.48
C ASN A 209 22.59 7.31 -11.03
N GLU A 210 21.74 6.88 -11.97
CA GLU A 210 20.69 5.90 -11.74
C GLU A 210 21.23 4.54 -11.24
N GLY A 211 22.30 4.04 -11.83
CA GLY A 211 22.92 2.79 -11.40
C GLY A 211 23.44 2.81 -9.97
N ALA A 212 23.88 3.96 -9.45
CA ALA A 212 24.26 4.12 -8.04
C ALA A 212 23.02 4.10 -7.12
N LEU A 213 21.95 4.74 -7.53
CA LEU A 213 20.67 4.71 -6.83
C LEU A 213 20.10 3.29 -6.81
N ASP A 214 20.09 2.62 -7.94
CA ASP A 214 19.56 1.26 -8.11
C ASP A 214 20.31 0.25 -7.21
N ARG A 215 21.64 0.24 -7.25
CA ARG A 215 22.44 -0.61 -6.33
C ARG A 215 22.14 -0.32 -4.85
N PHE A 216 21.94 0.94 -4.52
CA PHE A 216 21.61 1.33 -3.15
C PHE A 216 20.23 0.79 -2.73
N ILE A 217 19.21 0.97 -3.57
CA ILE A 217 17.84 0.48 -3.29
C ILE A 217 17.87 -1.04 -3.16
N MET A 218 18.53 -1.72 -4.10
CA MET A 218 18.67 -3.18 -4.04
C MET A 218 19.28 -3.66 -2.72
N THR A 219 20.35 -3.01 -2.24
CA THR A 219 20.93 -3.35 -0.94
C THR A 219 19.91 -3.22 0.18
N GLN A 220 19.13 -2.14 0.21
CA GLN A 220 18.11 -1.92 1.23
C GLN A 220 16.96 -2.93 1.13
N VAL A 221 16.60 -3.35 -0.08
CA VAL A 221 15.60 -4.39 -0.32
C VAL A 221 16.10 -5.75 0.17
N MET A 222 17.33 -6.11 -0.14
CA MET A 222 17.94 -7.37 0.33
C MET A 222 18.01 -7.42 1.86
N GLU A 223 18.52 -6.36 2.48
CA GLU A 223 18.57 -6.24 3.96
C GLU A 223 17.16 -6.34 4.59
N TYR A 224 16.15 -5.77 3.95
CA TYR A 224 14.75 -5.89 4.41
C TYR A 224 14.27 -7.33 4.30
N ASN A 225 14.46 -7.98 3.15
CA ASN A 225 13.99 -9.33 2.91
C ASN A 225 14.68 -10.32 3.85
N ASP A 226 15.99 -10.26 4.01
CA ASP A 226 16.76 -11.10 4.95
C ASP A 226 16.28 -10.92 6.40
N LYS A 227 16.08 -9.67 6.81
CA LYS A 227 15.57 -9.34 8.14
C LYS A 227 14.21 -9.96 8.44
N PHE A 228 13.35 -10.06 7.45
CA PHE A 228 11.97 -10.50 7.62
C PHE A 228 11.70 -11.93 7.10
N GLU A 229 12.70 -12.63 6.53
CA GLU A 229 12.57 -13.96 5.98
C GLU A 229 11.92 -14.95 6.97
N ASN A 230 12.36 -14.93 8.22
CA ASN A 230 11.89 -15.83 9.28
C ASN A 230 10.90 -15.19 10.26
N ARG A 231 10.30 -14.05 9.90
CA ARG A 231 9.37 -13.32 10.77
C ARG A 231 7.98 -13.29 10.16
N ALA A 232 7.02 -13.90 10.87
CA ALA A 232 5.62 -13.80 10.48
C ALA A 232 5.01 -12.47 10.93
N HIS A 233 4.24 -11.84 10.06
CA HIS A 233 3.44 -10.68 10.39
C HIS A 233 2.29 -11.09 11.32
N ARG A 234 1.99 -10.22 12.29
CA ARG A 234 1.01 -10.49 13.34
C ARG A 234 -0.38 -10.81 12.77
N GLY A 235 -1.02 -11.82 13.31
CA GLY A 235 -2.39 -12.24 12.99
C GLY A 235 -2.50 -13.19 11.80
N PHE A 236 -1.52 -13.25 10.90
CA PHE A 236 -1.60 -14.11 9.70
C PHE A 236 -1.53 -15.59 10.05
N LYS A 237 -0.65 -15.98 10.99
CA LYS A 237 -0.58 -17.37 11.44
C LYS A 237 -1.88 -17.87 12.08
N ASP A 238 -2.59 -16.97 12.77
CA ASP A 238 -3.83 -17.30 13.49
C ASP A 238 -4.99 -17.62 12.54
N CYS A 239 -4.90 -17.23 11.28
CA CYS A 239 -5.91 -17.46 10.24
C CYS A 239 -5.34 -18.03 8.94
N HIS A 240 -4.18 -18.68 9.00
CA HIS A 240 -3.45 -19.21 7.83
C HIS A 240 -4.31 -20.09 6.92
N ASP A 241 -5.02 -21.08 7.51
CA ASP A 241 -5.85 -22.01 6.74
C ASP A 241 -7.03 -21.29 6.06
N THR A 242 -7.65 -20.33 6.76
CA THR A 242 -8.70 -19.50 6.19
C THR A 242 -8.17 -18.67 5.01
N LEU A 243 -6.99 -18.07 5.15
CA LEU A 243 -6.38 -17.29 4.07
C LEU A 243 -6.00 -18.16 2.88
N ASN A 244 -5.50 -19.37 3.11
CA ASN A 244 -5.20 -20.31 2.02
C ASN A 244 -6.47 -20.76 1.30
N SER A 245 -7.59 -20.93 1.98
CA SER A 245 -8.85 -21.31 1.35
C SER A 245 -9.49 -20.20 0.51
N MET A 246 -8.95 -18.97 0.58
CA MET A 246 -9.41 -17.83 -0.22
C MET A 246 -8.73 -17.75 -1.60
N PHE A 247 -7.66 -18.54 -1.87
CA PHE A 247 -7.04 -18.71 -3.18
C PHE A 247 -7.76 -19.79 -3.98
#